data_d739d1b228b4455b3f768c812d2168d7
#
_entry.id   d739d1b228b4455b3f768c812d2168d7
#
_cell.length_a   1.000
_cell.length_b   1.000
_cell.length_c   1.000
_cell.angle_alpha   90.00
_cell.angle_beta   90.00
_cell.angle_gamma   90.00
#
_symmetry.space_group_name_H-M   'P 1'
#
loop_
_entity.id
_entity.type
_entity.pdbx_description
1 polymer ?
#
loop_
_entity_poly.entity_id
_entity_poly.type
_entity_poly.pdbx_seq_one_letter_code
_entity_poly.pdbx_strand_id
1 'polypeptide(L)'
;MTSKSWIRWLGAPLIALVLTIAPPVHAVEDARKVSVVSFGLFGDQGVFRSEATGAAQVVAGRFGSGPIDVQYNSKKGGGATIEALAKSLQVAANGLDTENDILFLILTSHGSPAGLAVKAGRLTQTLTPSNLADMLARTGVRHKVVIISACYSGVFIPLLANPDLLVITAADANHPSFGCEDKAKWTYFGDAFFNIALRQARSLKDAFVVARALVKKRELREHFEPSNPLMAGGANVEPLLIVRP
;
A
#
# COMPACT_ATOMS: atom_id res chain seq x y z
N MET A 1 -84.67 -47.15 -37.37
CA MET A 1 -83.28 -47.73 -37.38
C MET A 1 -82.33 -46.57 -37.27
N THR A 2 -81.78 -46.34 -36.05
CA THR A 2 -81.01 -45.18 -35.66
C THR A 2 -79.53 -45.57 -35.41
N SER A 3 -78.66 -45.07 -36.28
CA SER A 3 -77.19 -45.23 -36.13
C SER A 3 -76.65 -44.17 -35.21
N LYS A 4 -76.08 -44.57 -34.08
CA LYS A 4 -75.31 -43.69 -33.13
C LYS A 4 -73.83 -43.69 -33.53
N SER A 5 -73.32 -42.56 -34.00
CA SER A 5 -71.88 -42.34 -34.23
C SER A 5 -71.18 -41.92 -32.93
N TRP A 6 -70.12 -42.62 -32.52
CA TRP A 6 -69.30 -42.34 -31.40
C TRP A 6 -68.09 -41.51 -31.86
N ILE A 7 -68.00 -40.22 -31.42
CA ILE A 7 -66.85 -39.36 -31.65
C ILE A 7 -65.89 -39.62 -30.51
N ARG A 8 -64.71 -40.20 -30.83
CA ARG A 8 -63.58 -40.34 -29.85
C ARG A 8 -62.77 -39.09 -29.88
N TRP A 9 -62.76 -38.38 -28.76
CA TRP A 9 -61.83 -37.26 -28.49
C TRP A 9 -60.47 -37.84 -28.16
N LEU A 10 -59.48 -37.61 -29.02
CA LEU A 10 -58.06 -37.85 -28.74
C LEU A 10 -57.51 -36.60 -28.01
N GLY A 11 -57.39 -36.70 -26.70
CA GLY A 11 -56.71 -35.65 -25.91
C GLY A 11 -55.23 -35.75 -26.14
N ALA A 12 -54.60 -34.70 -26.73
CA ALA A 12 -53.16 -34.55 -26.83
C ALA A 12 -52.61 -34.06 -25.47
N PRO A 13 -51.55 -34.65 -24.96
CA PRO A 13 -50.93 -34.12 -23.71
C PRO A 13 -50.17 -32.82 -24.03
N LEU A 14 -50.54 -31.74 -23.34
CA LEU A 14 -49.75 -30.49 -23.28
C LEU A 14 -48.49 -30.77 -22.47
N ILE A 15 -47.34 -30.89 -23.12
CA ILE A 15 -46.05 -30.91 -22.46
C ILE A 15 -45.72 -29.46 -22.10
N ALA A 16 -45.89 -29.08 -20.82
CA ALA A 16 -45.43 -27.80 -20.27
C ALA A 16 -43.91 -27.84 -20.19
N LEU A 17 -43.24 -27.09 -21.06
CA LEU A 17 -41.80 -26.86 -21.01
C LEU A 17 -41.51 -25.89 -19.84
N VAL A 18 -41.10 -26.42 -18.69
CA VAL A 18 -40.64 -25.60 -17.55
C VAL A 18 -39.23 -25.08 -17.87
N LEU A 19 -39.15 -23.85 -18.35
CA LEU A 19 -37.87 -23.14 -18.42
C LEU A 19 -37.40 -22.82 -17.00
N THR A 20 -36.48 -23.61 -16.48
CA THR A 20 -35.75 -23.25 -15.23
C THR A 20 -34.76 -22.12 -15.54
N ILE A 21 -35.13 -20.89 -15.23
CA ILE A 21 -34.22 -19.75 -15.21
C ILE A 21 -33.30 -19.97 -14.02
N ALA A 22 -32.07 -20.45 -14.27
CA ALA A 22 -31.03 -20.47 -13.26
C ALA A 22 -30.75 -19.02 -12.84
N PRO A 23 -30.74 -18.70 -11.54
CA PRO A 23 -30.34 -17.36 -11.10
C PRO A 23 -28.91 -17.08 -11.57
N PRO A 24 -28.57 -15.83 -11.95
CA PRO A 24 -27.21 -15.48 -12.30
C PRO A 24 -26.33 -15.80 -11.10
N VAL A 25 -25.36 -16.69 -11.29
CA VAL A 25 -24.26 -16.87 -10.32
C VAL A 25 -23.51 -15.55 -10.35
N HIS A 26 -23.82 -14.68 -9.38
CA HIS A 26 -22.93 -13.57 -9.07
C HIS A 26 -21.64 -14.24 -8.60
N ALA A 27 -20.62 -14.27 -9.47
CA ALA A 27 -19.27 -14.51 -9.05
C ALA A 27 -19.02 -13.52 -7.89
N VAL A 28 -18.84 -14.03 -6.68
CA VAL A 28 -18.31 -13.23 -5.58
C VAL A 28 -16.96 -12.79 -6.11
N GLU A 29 -16.86 -11.54 -6.54
CA GLU A 29 -15.61 -10.94 -6.95
C GLU A 29 -14.70 -11.08 -5.74
N ASP A 30 -13.73 -12.01 -5.83
CA ASP A 30 -12.88 -12.38 -4.70
C ASP A 30 -12.18 -11.09 -4.27
N ALA A 31 -12.50 -10.63 -3.05
CA ALA A 31 -12.13 -9.28 -2.62
C ALA A 31 -10.60 -9.16 -2.72
N ARG A 32 -10.11 -8.27 -3.60
CA ARG A 32 -8.69 -8.01 -3.86
C ARG A 32 -7.92 -7.96 -2.56
N LYS A 33 -6.85 -8.76 -2.47
CA LYS A 33 -5.98 -8.78 -1.29
C LYS A 33 -5.03 -7.58 -1.34
N VAL A 34 -4.75 -7.05 -0.16
CA VAL A 34 -3.77 -5.98 0.02
C VAL A 34 -2.77 -6.47 1.07
N SER A 35 -1.56 -6.81 0.64
CA SER A 35 -0.46 -7.16 1.55
C SER A 35 0.34 -5.92 1.93
N VAL A 36 0.77 -5.83 3.18
CA VAL A 36 1.52 -4.69 3.72
C VAL A 36 2.88 -5.16 4.23
N VAL A 37 3.95 -4.63 3.63
CA VAL A 37 5.33 -4.76 4.10
C VAL A 37 5.78 -3.40 4.63
N SER A 38 6.23 -3.33 5.88
CA SER A 38 6.62 -2.07 6.53
C SER A 38 7.94 -2.20 7.27
N PHE A 39 8.89 -1.31 6.97
CA PHE A 39 10.26 -1.37 7.48
C PHE A 39 10.69 -0.09 8.16
N GLY A 40 11.04 -0.19 9.46
CA GLY A 40 11.75 0.85 10.22
C GLY A 40 13.26 0.59 10.15
N LEU A 41 13.93 1.23 9.17
CA LEU A 41 15.29 0.84 8.76
C LEU A 41 16.40 1.36 9.66
N PHE A 42 16.19 2.47 10.42
CA PHE A 42 17.24 3.08 11.22
C PHE A 42 17.04 2.84 12.71
N GLY A 43 17.91 2.03 13.31
CA GLY A 43 17.76 1.51 14.67
C GLY A 43 18.13 2.42 15.82
N ASP A 44 18.86 3.51 15.57
CA ASP A 44 19.35 4.38 16.65
C ASP A 44 18.27 5.32 17.21
N GLN A 45 17.13 5.43 16.52
CA GLN A 45 15.99 6.26 16.92
C GLN A 45 14.69 5.46 16.91
N GLY A 46 13.94 5.53 18.01
CA GLY A 46 12.72 4.74 18.24
C GLY A 46 11.54 5.13 17.35
N VAL A 47 11.54 6.34 16.80
CA VAL A 47 10.47 6.85 15.93
C VAL A 47 10.25 5.95 14.70
N PHE A 48 11.31 5.47 14.06
CA PHE A 48 11.19 4.64 12.84
C PHE A 48 10.54 3.29 13.12
N ARG A 49 10.84 2.67 14.27
CA ARG A 49 10.12 1.48 14.72
C ARG A 49 8.64 1.77 14.97
N SER A 50 8.37 2.85 15.71
CA SER A 50 7.01 3.24 16.06
C SER A 50 6.18 3.56 14.82
N GLU A 51 6.75 4.33 13.89
CA GLU A 51 6.09 4.71 12.64
C GLU A 51 5.85 3.50 11.73
N ALA A 52 6.84 2.64 11.51
CA ALA A 52 6.66 1.44 10.69
C ALA A 52 5.51 0.56 11.21
N THR A 53 5.42 0.38 12.54
CA THR A 53 4.37 -0.41 13.18
C THR A 53 3.00 0.27 13.02
N GLY A 54 2.91 1.55 13.36
CA GLY A 54 1.65 2.29 13.30
C GLY A 54 1.13 2.48 11.88
N ALA A 55 2.01 2.77 10.92
CA ALA A 55 1.66 2.95 9.52
C ALA A 55 1.10 1.66 8.90
N ALA A 56 1.73 0.51 9.18
CA ALA A 56 1.23 -0.79 8.74
C ALA A 56 -0.19 -1.06 9.25
N GLN A 57 -0.45 -0.78 10.53
CA GLN A 57 -1.78 -0.95 11.13
C GLN A 57 -2.83 -0.05 10.48
N VAL A 58 -2.48 1.22 10.22
CA VAL A 58 -3.41 2.17 9.58
C VAL A 58 -3.72 1.76 8.15
N VAL A 59 -2.71 1.41 7.35
CA VAL A 59 -2.90 0.98 5.96
C VAL A 59 -3.70 -0.31 5.90
N ALA A 60 -3.37 -1.31 6.72
CA ALA A 60 -4.11 -2.56 6.79
C ALA A 60 -5.57 -2.36 7.23
N GLY A 61 -5.82 -1.48 8.20
CA GLY A 61 -7.17 -1.15 8.65
C GLY A 61 -8.02 -0.45 7.59
N ARG A 62 -7.38 0.29 6.67
CA ARG A 62 -8.09 1.04 5.62
C ARG A 62 -8.28 0.25 4.32
N PHE A 63 -7.32 -0.56 3.94
CA PHE A 63 -7.30 -1.24 2.64
C PHE A 63 -7.11 -2.74 2.75
N GLY A 64 -6.50 -3.21 3.84
CA GLY A 64 -5.93 -4.53 3.93
C GLY A 64 -6.94 -5.65 4.10
N SER A 65 -6.63 -6.78 3.48
CA SER A 65 -7.25 -8.08 3.71
C SER A 65 -6.21 -9.19 3.67
N GLY A 66 -4.95 -8.84 3.42
CA GLY A 66 -3.83 -9.76 3.30
C GLY A 66 -2.85 -9.69 4.48
N PRO A 67 -1.73 -10.41 4.37
CA PRO A 67 -0.69 -10.46 5.39
C PRO A 67 -0.04 -9.09 5.64
N ILE A 68 0.38 -8.88 6.89
CA ILE A 68 1.15 -7.71 7.32
C ILE A 68 2.50 -8.21 7.81
N ASP A 69 3.60 -7.74 7.21
CA ASP A 69 4.97 -7.97 7.68
C ASP A 69 5.58 -6.64 8.14
N VAL A 70 5.96 -6.57 9.41
CA VAL A 70 6.58 -5.38 10.02
C VAL A 70 7.94 -5.75 10.56
N GLN A 71 8.99 -5.15 10.01
CA GLN A 71 10.36 -5.31 10.45
C GLN A 71 10.92 -3.95 10.91
N TYR A 72 11.75 -3.98 11.94
CA TYR A 72 12.41 -2.76 12.41
C TYR A 72 13.76 -3.05 13.05
N ASN A 73 14.60 -2.02 13.11
CA ASN A 73 15.87 -2.05 13.78
C ASN A 73 15.82 -1.35 15.14
N SER A 74 16.82 -1.63 15.95
CA SER A 74 17.09 -0.99 17.24
C SER A 74 18.61 -0.75 17.39
N LYS A 75 19.02 -0.01 18.41
CA LYS A 75 20.44 0.21 18.76
C LYS A 75 21.22 -1.09 18.93
N LYS A 76 20.54 -2.18 19.33
CA LYS A 76 21.16 -3.52 19.53
C LYS A 76 21.19 -4.37 18.27
N GLY A 77 20.50 -3.97 17.22
CA GLY A 77 20.29 -4.74 15.98
C GLY A 77 18.83 -4.85 15.61
N GLY A 78 18.50 -5.68 14.63
CA GLY A 78 17.13 -5.91 14.18
C GLY A 78 17.08 -6.64 12.86
N GLY A 79 15.85 -6.93 12.39
CA GLY A 79 15.60 -7.67 11.16
C GLY A 79 15.44 -6.81 9.90
N ALA A 80 15.38 -5.48 10.04
CA ALA A 80 15.11 -4.61 8.90
C ALA A 80 16.39 -4.30 8.10
N THR A 81 16.97 -5.32 7.43
CA THR A 81 18.11 -5.20 6.53
C THR A 81 17.67 -5.18 5.07
N ILE A 82 18.59 -4.88 4.14
CA ILE A 82 18.32 -4.89 2.70
C ILE A 82 17.92 -6.29 2.23
N GLU A 83 18.61 -7.31 2.71
CA GLU A 83 18.33 -8.72 2.39
C GLU A 83 16.97 -9.15 2.94
N ALA A 84 16.65 -8.76 4.17
CA ALA A 84 15.35 -9.04 4.79
C ALA A 84 14.22 -8.35 4.02
N LEU A 85 14.42 -7.10 3.57
CA LEU A 85 13.44 -6.39 2.74
C LEU A 85 13.16 -7.15 1.44
N ALA A 86 14.21 -7.57 0.73
CA ALA A 86 14.04 -8.35 -0.50
C ALA A 86 13.28 -9.66 -0.24
N LYS A 87 13.59 -10.36 0.86
CA LYS A 87 12.89 -11.59 1.26
C LYS A 87 11.41 -11.31 1.62
N SER A 88 11.13 -10.29 2.40
CA SER A 88 9.77 -9.92 2.81
C SER A 88 8.90 -9.56 1.60
N LEU A 89 9.43 -8.81 0.64
CA LEU A 89 8.74 -8.48 -0.60
C LEU A 89 8.41 -9.73 -1.41
N GLN A 90 9.34 -10.69 -1.51
CA GLN A 90 9.12 -11.94 -2.23
C GLN A 90 8.09 -12.83 -1.52
N VAL A 91 8.15 -12.94 -0.19
CA VAL A 91 7.18 -13.70 0.60
C VAL A 91 5.77 -13.10 0.46
N ALA A 92 5.66 -11.77 0.52
CA ALA A 92 4.39 -11.10 0.32
C ALA A 92 3.83 -11.36 -1.10
N ALA A 93 4.68 -11.26 -2.13
CA ALA A 93 4.28 -11.52 -3.51
C ALA A 93 3.79 -12.95 -3.75
N ASN A 94 4.42 -13.95 -3.12
CA ASN A 94 4.02 -15.36 -3.24
C ASN A 94 2.59 -15.64 -2.69
N GLY A 95 2.07 -14.75 -1.84
CA GLY A 95 0.72 -14.83 -1.27
C GLY A 95 -0.35 -14.05 -2.04
N LEU A 96 0.04 -13.37 -3.13
CA LEU A 96 -0.82 -12.48 -3.92
C LEU A 96 -1.08 -13.03 -5.33
N ASP A 97 -2.23 -12.71 -5.88
CA ASP A 97 -2.46 -12.71 -7.32
C ASP A 97 -1.69 -11.52 -7.91
N THR A 98 -0.64 -11.81 -8.68
CA THR A 98 0.27 -10.79 -9.19
C THR A 98 -0.38 -9.79 -10.14
N GLU A 99 -1.49 -10.13 -10.79
CA GLU A 99 -2.22 -9.25 -11.71
C GLU A 99 -3.29 -8.40 -11.02
N ASN A 100 -3.91 -8.92 -9.94
CA ASN A 100 -5.11 -8.32 -9.37
C ASN A 100 -4.92 -7.76 -7.97
N ASP A 101 -4.04 -8.33 -7.15
CA ASP A 101 -3.81 -7.91 -5.78
C ASP A 101 -2.84 -6.72 -5.67
N ILE A 102 -2.75 -6.12 -4.49
CA ILE A 102 -1.94 -4.91 -4.27
C ILE A 102 -0.88 -5.18 -3.20
N LEU A 103 0.35 -4.78 -3.48
CA LEU A 103 1.45 -4.77 -2.54
C LEU A 103 1.72 -3.35 -2.04
N PHE A 104 1.54 -3.11 -0.74
CA PHE A 104 1.99 -1.90 -0.06
C PHE A 104 3.37 -2.12 0.53
N LEU A 105 4.26 -1.17 0.28
CA LEU A 105 5.55 -1.05 0.93
C LEU A 105 5.66 0.29 1.65
N ILE A 106 5.99 0.25 2.94
CA ILE A 106 6.22 1.43 3.78
C ILE A 106 7.65 1.39 4.28
N LEU A 107 8.41 2.44 4.00
CA LEU A 107 9.79 2.60 4.45
C LEU A 107 9.93 3.88 5.27
N THR A 108 10.49 3.76 6.48
CA THR A 108 10.76 4.90 7.32
C THR A 108 12.20 4.86 7.84
N SER A 109 12.94 5.96 7.64
CA SER A 109 14.36 6.05 7.94
C SER A 109 14.89 7.48 7.82
N HIS A 110 16.19 7.66 8.09
CA HIS A 110 16.93 8.79 7.52
C HIS A 110 17.16 8.57 6.03
N GLY A 111 17.23 9.66 5.28
CA GLY A 111 17.48 9.67 3.85
C GLY A 111 18.55 10.67 3.45
N SER A 112 19.14 10.44 2.29
CA SER A 112 20.11 11.29 1.61
C SER A 112 19.86 11.23 0.09
N PRO A 113 20.52 12.06 -0.73
CA PRO A 113 20.46 11.94 -2.17
C PRO A 113 20.89 10.55 -2.72
N ALA A 114 21.66 9.77 -1.94
CA ALA A 114 22.07 8.41 -2.29
C ALA A 114 21.02 7.32 -2.00
N GLY A 115 20.03 7.61 -1.14
CA GLY A 115 19.01 6.66 -0.72
C GLY A 115 18.74 6.66 0.79
N LEU A 116 18.14 5.58 1.29
CA LEU A 116 17.76 5.41 2.69
C LEU A 116 18.87 4.75 3.51
N ALA A 117 19.10 5.28 4.70
CA ALA A 117 20.02 4.68 5.66
C ALA A 117 19.41 3.42 6.29
N VAL A 118 20.17 2.33 6.33
CA VAL A 118 19.84 1.11 7.07
C VAL A 118 20.83 0.94 8.19
N LYS A 119 20.35 0.93 9.44
CA LYS A 119 21.18 0.82 10.65
C LYS A 119 20.62 -0.23 11.59
N ALA A 120 21.33 -1.35 11.75
CA ALA A 120 20.97 -2.45 12.62
C ALA A 120 22.16 -2.81 13.54
N GLY A 121 22.25 -2.18 14.70
CA GLY A 121 23.42 -2.31 15.57
C GLY A 121 24.69 -1.82 14.86
N ARG A 122 25.62 -2.75 14.59
CA ARG A 122 26.87 -2.43 13.86
C ARG A 122 26.72 -2.42 12.35
N LEU A 123 25.68 -3.05 11.81
CA LEU A 123 25.41 -3.07 10.37
C LEU A 123 24.99 -1.68 9.91
N THR A 124 25.63 -1.18 8.86
CA THR A 124 25.23 0.04 8.17
C THR A 124 25.23 -0.22 6.66
N GLN A 125 24.10 0.09 6.01
CA GLN A 125 23.90 -0.06 4.57
C GLN A 125 23.17 1.17 4.03
N THR A 126 23.11 1.32 2.72
CA THR A 126 22.28 2.31 2.01
C THR A 126 21.39 1.60 1.02
N LEU A 127 20.06 1.73 1.20
CA LEU A 127 19.09 1.27 0.21
C LEU A 127 18.95 2.33 -0.89
N THR A 128 19.54 2.07 -2.04
CA THR A 128 19.50 2.99 -3.18
C THR A 128 18.19 2.87 -3.96
N PRO A 129 17.82 3.92 -4.75
CA PRO A 129 16.64 3.83 -5.64
C PRO A 129 16.70 2.64 -6.62
N SER A 130 17.87 2.33 -7.18
CA SER A 130 18.03 1.19 -8.10
C SER A 130 17.84 -0.15 -7.40
N ASN A 131 18.42 -0.34 -6.20
CA ASN A 131 18.19 -1.56 -5.42
C ASN A 131 16.70 -1.79 -5.14
N LEU A 132 15.99 -0.74 -4.75
CA LEU A 132 14.55 -0.84 -4.46
C LEU A 132 13.74 -1.14 -5.73
N ALA A 133 14.05 -0.49 -6.85
CA ALA A 133 13.41 -0.76 -8.13
C ALA A 133 13.56 -2.22 -8.57
N ASP A 134 14.78 -2.76 -8.47
CA ASP A 134 15.08 -4.17 -8.79
C ASP A 134 14.30 -5.15 -7.87
N MET A 135 14.22 -4.85 -6.58
CA MET A 135 13.46 -5.68 -5.62
C MET A 135 11.98 -5.70 -5.98
N LEU A 136 11.39 -4.53 -6.25
CA LEU A 136 9.97 -4.40 -6.59
C LEU A 136 9.64 -5.06 -7.94
N ALA A 137 10.55 -4.97 -8.93
CA ALA A 137 10.38 -5.64 -10.21
C ALA A 137 10.36 -7.18 -10.06
N ARG A 138 11.25 -7.73 -9.23
CA ARG A 138 11.33 -9.18 -8.98
C ARG A 138 10.11 -9.76 -8.29
N THR A 139 9.27 -8.96 -7.63
CA THR A 139 8.00 -9.45 -7.04
C THR A 139 7.02 -9.96 -8.09
N GLY A 140 7.09 -9.47 -9.32
CA GLY A 140 6.09 -9.72 -10.36
C GLY A 140 4.72 -9.10 -10.09
N VAL A 141 4.46 -8.58 -8.90
CA VAL A 141 3.17 -7.94 -8.57
C VAL A 141 3.00 -6.68 -9.41
N ARG A 142 1.89 -6.58 -10.11
CA ARG A 142 1.59 -5.46 -10.98
C ARG A 142 1.29 -4.19 -10.19
N HIS A 143 0.32 -4.24 -9.30
CA HIS A 143 -0.16 -3.06 -8.59
C HIS A 143 0.57 -2.85 -7.26
N LYS A 144 1.30 -1.76 -7.15
CA LYS A 144 2.12 -1.45 -5.97
C LYS A 144 1.90 -0.03 -5.46
N VAL A 145 1.99 0.12 -4.13
CA VAL A 145 2.07 1.43 -3.47
C VAL A 145 3.33 1.45 -2.62
N VAL A 146 4.18 2.44 -2.83
CA VAL A 146 5.40 2.67 -2.05
C VAL A 146 5.31 4.00 -1.34
N ILE A 147 5.41 3.99 -0.01
CA ILE A 147 5.38 5.18 0.83
C ILE A 147 6.72 5.29 1.55
N ILE A 148 7.45 6.38 1.33
CA ILE A 148 8.79 6.60 1.88
C ILE A 148 8.78 7.83 2.78
N SER A 149 8.89 7.58 4.09
CA SER A 149 8.99 8.60 5.12
C SER A 149 10.46 8.83 5.48
N ALA A 150 11.12 9.72 4.72
CA ALA A 150 12.53 10.05 4.89
C ALA A 150 12.89 11.39 4.23
N CYS A 151 14.01 11.97 4.66
CA CYS A 151 14.64 13.09 3.96
C CYS A 151 15.00 12.69 2.52
N TYR A 152 14.97 13.63 1.58
CA TYR A 152 15.38 13.43 0.18
C TYR A 152 14.66 12.27 -0.53
N SER A 153 13.54 11.80 0.01
CA SER A 153 12.85 10.59 -0.48
C SER A 153 12.34 10.72 -1.92
N GLY A 154 12.19 11.92 -2.44
CA GLY A 154 11.86 12.18 -3.85
C GLY A 154 12.86 11.61 -4.86
N VAL A 155 14.11 11.27 -4.44
CA VAL A 155 15.11 10.61 -5.33
C VAL A 155 14.65 9.24 -5.83
N PHE A 156 13.67 8.62 -5.17
CA PHE A 156 13.11 7.32 -5.58
C PHE A 156 12.08 7.43 -6.72
N ILE A 157 11.44 8.58 -6.89
CA ILE A 157 10.34 8.77 -7.85
C ILE A 157 10.75 8.44 -9.29
N PRO A 158 11.88 8.94 -9.83
CA PRO A 158 12.22 8.73 -11.25
C PRO A 158 12.37 7.26 -11.67
N LEU A 159 12.76 6.38 -10.74
CA LEU A 159 12.95 4.95 -11.03
C LEU A 159 11.73 4.10 -10.67
N LEU A 160 10.85 4.57 -9.79
CA LEU A 160 9.73 3.79 -9.29
C LEU A 160 8.39 4.17 -9.90
N ALA A 161 8.09 5.47 -10.01
CA ALA A 161 6.76 5.93 -10.36
C ALA A 161 6.38 5.56 -11.80
N ASN A 162 5.28 4.83 -11.94
CA ASN A 162 4.68 4.48 -13.24
C ASN A 162 3.17 4.25 -13.05
N PRO A 163 2.38 4.00 -14.10
CA PRO A 163 0.93 3.82 -13.95
C PRO A 163 0.50 2.73 -12.97
N ASP A 164 1.27 1.65 -12.83
CA ASP A 164 0.99 0.50 -11.96
C ASP A 164 1.71 0.58 -10.59
N LEU A 165 2.52 1.62 -10.36
CA LEU A 165 3.21 1.86 -9.10
C LEU A 165 3.04 3.30 -8.64
N LEU A 166 2.30 3.47 -7.52
CA LEU A 166 2.13 4.75 -6.84
C LEU A 166 3.25 4.96 -5.84
N VAL A 167 3.94 6.11 -5.91
CA VAL A 167 4.97 6.50 -4.96
C VAL A 167 4.53 7.74 -4.20
N ILE A 168 4.63 7.70 -2.86
CA ILE A 168 4.38 8.83 -1.97
C ILE A 168 5.63 9.05 -1.12
N THR A 169 6.14 10.29 -1.06
CA THR A 169 7.39 10.63 -0.37
C THR A 169 7.19 11.76 0.62
N ALA A 170 7.92 11.71 1.75
CA ALA A 170 7.88 12.74 2.80
C ALA A 170 8.60 14.03 2.41
N ALA A 171 9.50 13.96 1.42
CA ALA A 171 10.23 15.11 0.91
C ALA A 171 10.45 14.99 -0.59
N ASP A 172 10.79 16.08 -1.26
CA ASP A 172 11.32 16.03 -2.61
C ASP A 172 12.76 15.52 -2.65
N ALA A 173 13.41 15.57 -3.83
CA ALA A 173 14.78 15.05 -3.99
C ALA A 173 15.87 15.94 -3.36
N ASN A 174 15.54 17.19 -3.00
CA ASN A 174 16.50 18.21 -2.62
C ASN A 174 16.36 18.68 -1.17
N HIS A 175 15.30 18.26 -0.46
CA HIS A 175 14.99 18.78 0.86
C HIS A 175 14.94 17.67 1.92
N PRO A 176 15.29 18.02 3.19
CA PRO A 176 15.07 17.15 4.34
C PRO A 176 13.57 17.04 4.67
N SER A 177 13.22 16.06 5.50
CA SER A 177 11.97 16.00 6.25
C SER A 177 12.27 16.00 7.75
N PHE A 178 11.26 16.18 8.62
CA PHE A 178 11.49 16.49 10.03
C PHE A 178 10.74 15.53 10.97
N GLY A 179 11.06 15.64 12.28
CA GLY A 179 10.40 14.88 13.33
C GLY A 179 11.05 13.53 13.65
N CYS A 180 12.32 13.32 13.28
CA CYS A 180 13.06 12.07 13.56
C CYS A 180 13.60 11.98 14.99
N GLU A 181 12.84 12.46 15.99
CA GLU A 181 13.24 12.45 17.39
C GLU A 181 13.07 11.05 18.01
N ASP A 182 14.01 10.64 18.87
CA ASP A 182 14.05 9.29 19.47
C ASP A 182 12.76 8.91 20.23
N LYS A 183 12.11 9.89 20.87
CA LYS A 183 10.87 9.68 21.65
C LYS A 183 9.59 9.96 20.88
N ALA A 184 9.68 10.44 19.64
CA ALA A 184 8.51 10.68 18.82
C ALA A 184 7.85 9.35 18.42
N LYS A 185 6.53 9.34 18.31
CA LYS A 185 5.78 8.18 17.77
C LYS A 185 5.74 8.20 16.24
N TRP A 186 5.83 9.38 15.65
CA TRP A 186 5.71 9.65 14.24
C TRP A 186 6.69 10.73 13.80
N THR A 187 7.20 10.63 12.57
CA THR A 187 7.80 11.78 11.89
C THR A 187 6.70 12.82 11.58
N TYR A 188 7.05 14.04 11.14
CA TYR A 188 6.03 15.02 10.75
C TYR A 188 5.15 14.54 9.62
N PHE A 189 5.77 13.91 8.61
CA PHE A 189 5.04 13.31 7.51
C PHE A 189 4.18 12.12 7.96
N GLY A 190 4.75 11.22 8.75
CA GLY A 190 4.04 10.05 9.25
C GLY A 190 2.83 10.41 10.12
N ASP A 191 2.94 11.42 10.98
CA ASP A 191 1.83 11.94 11.77
C ASP A 191 0.74 12.53 10.86
N ALA A 192 1.14 13.40 9.92
CA ALA A 192 0.20 14.03 9.01
C ALA A 192 -0.50 13.02 8.08
N PHE A 193 0.27 12.10 7.48
CA PHE A 193 -0.27 11.17 6.48
C PHE A 193 -0.98 9.97 7.11
N PHE A 194 -0.27 9.17 7.92
CA PHE A 194 -0.83 7.94 8.47
C PHE A 194 -1.76 8.20 9.65
N ASN A 195 -1.29 8.99 10.65
CA ASN A 195 -2.01 9.13 11.89
C ASN A 195 -3.24 10.04 11.78
N ILE A 196 -3.21 11.08 10.95
CA ILE A 196 -4.30 12.06 10.83
C ILE A 196 -5.08 11.81 9.53
N ALA A 197 -4.47 12.07 8.37
CA ALA A 197 -5.19 12.18 7.11
C ALA A 197 -5.77 10.84 6.64
N LEU A 198 -4.95 9.78 6.59
CA LEU A 198 -5.36 8.49 6.03
C LEU A 198 -6.47 7.80 6.83
N ARG A 199 -6.59 8.09 8.12
CA ARG A 199 -7.68 7.54 8.96
C ARG A 199 -9.07 8.03 8.53
N GLN A 200 -9.17 9.19 7.87
CA GLN A 200 -10.43 9.85 7.55
C GLN A 200 -10.63 10.04 6.03
N ALA A 201 -9.57 9.95 5.24
CA ALA A 201 -9.63 10.20 3.81
C ALA A 201 -10.41 9.12 3.05
N ARG A 202 -10.96 9.49 1.90
CA ARG A 202 -11.67 8.56 1.00
C ARG A 202 -10.73 7.86 0.03
N SER A 203 -9.54 8.44 -0.22
CA SER A 203 -8.51 7.90 -1.11
C SER A 203 -7.11 8.24 -0.59
N LEU A 204 -6.07 7.60 -1.15
CA LEU A 204 -4.68 7.98 -0.87
C LEU A 204 -4.39 9.41 -1.32
N LYS A 205 -4.98 9.84 -2.45
CA LYS A 205 -4.84 11.20 -2.95
C LYS A 205 -5.43 12.23 -2.00
N ASP A 206 -6.64 12.00 -1.47
CA ASP A 206 -7.24 12.89 -0.48
C ASP A 206 -6.39 12.96 0.78
N ALA A 207 -5.91 11.82 1.28
CA ALA A 207 -5.00 11.76 2.41
C ALA A 207 -3.73 12.56 2.16
N PHE A 208 -3.13 12.43 0.97
CA PHE A 208 -1.91 13.13 0.60
C PHE A 208 -2.09 14.64 0.56
N VAL A 209 -3.19 15.14 -0.02
CA VAL A 209 -3.48 16.58 -0.06
C VAL A 209 -3.58 17.17 1.34
N VAL A 210 -4.31 16.50 2.24
CA VAL A 210 -4.44 16.92 3.64
C VAL A 210 -3.09 16.86 4.36
N ALA A 211 -2.37 15.75 4.22
CA ALA A 211 -1.07 15.56 4.87
C ALA A 211 -0.05 16.61 4.45
N ARG A 212 0.04 16.91 3.15
CA ARG A 212 0.93 17.93 2.61
C ARG A 212 0.66 19.31 3.20
N ALA A 213 -0.62 19.66 3.36
CA ALA A 213 -1.01 20.93 4.00
C ALA A 213 -0.63 20.96 5.49
N LEU A 214 -0.82 19.87 6.22
CA LEU A 214 -0.45 19.74 7.63
C LEU A 214 1.06 19.83 7.85
N VAL A 215 1.85 19.13 7.02
CA VAL A 215 3.32 19.20 7.05
C VAL A 215 3.78 20.63 6.82
N LYS A 216 3.34 21.28 5.73
CA LYS A 216 3.69 22.68 5.43
C LYS A 216 3.34 23.62 6.58
N LYS A 217 2.15 23.48 7.17
CA LYS A 217 1.73 24.31 8.32
C LYS A 217 2.65 24.11 9.52
N ARG A 218 3.08 22.89 9.80
CA ARG A 218 3.97 22.57 10.90
C ARG A 218 5.38 23.12 10.67
N GLU A 219 5.94 22.92 9.48
CA GLU A 219 7.25 23.43 9.09
C GLU A 219 7.33 24.96 9.20
N LEU A 220 6.32 25.67 8.67
CA LEU A 220 6.24 27.12 8.79
C LEU A 220 6.18 27.59 10.24
N ARG A 221 5.41 26.94 11.09
CA ARG A 221 5.31 27.29 12.52
C ARG A 221 6.63 27.07 13.27
N GLU A 222 7.39 26.06 12.88
CA GLU A 222 8.64 25.67 13.53
C GLU A 222 9.88 26.23 12.81
N HIS A 223 9.68 27.11 11.82
CA HIS A 223 10.73 27.79 11.04
C HIS A 223 11.67 26.84 10.28
N PHE A 224 11.14 25.71 9.80
CA PHE A 224 11.87 24.80 8.94
C PHE A 224 11.67 25.14 7.46
N GLU A 225 12.68 24.81 6.65
CA GLU A 225 12.54 24.81 5.19
C GLU A 225 11.49 23.78 4.75
N PRO A 226 10.73 24.05 3.67
CA PRO A 226 9.70 23.13 3.19
C PRO A 226 10.28 21.79 2.74
N SER A 227 9.76 20.67 3.25
CA SER A 227 10.15 19.33 2.78
C SER A 227 9.57 18.97 1.41
N ASN A 228 8.47 19.62 1.01
CA ASN A 228 7.78 19.39 -0.26
C ASN A 228 7.40 17.92 -0.52
N PRO A 229 6.52 17.31 0.26
CA PRO A 229 6.06 15.94 0.00
C PRO A 229 5.51 15.77 -1.42
N LEU A 230 5.81 14.62 -2.05
CA LEU A 230 5.42 14.32 -3.43
C LEU A 230 4.59 13.04 -3.52
N MET A 231 3.75 12.99 -4.56
CA MET A 231 2.99 11.81 -4.96
C MET A 231 3.06 11.69 -6.48
N ALA A 232 3.43 10.52 -6.99
CA ALA A 232 3.63 10.29 -8.42
C ALA A 232 3.28 8.86 -8.84
N GLY A 233 2.86 8.68 -10.09
CA GLY A 233 2.44 7.39 -10.64
C GLY A 233 1.04 6.95 -10.18
N GLY A 234 0.77 5.64 -10.26
CA GLY A 234 -0.38 4.99 -9.66
C GLY A 234 -1.72 5.17 -10.36
N ALA A 235 -1.75 5.63 -11.61
CA ALA A 235 -3.02 5.85 -12.33
C ALA A 235 -3.90 4.58 -12.40
N ASN A 236 -3.28 3.40 -12.46
CA ASN A 236 -3.98 2.12 -12.47
C ASN A 236 -4.20 1.55 -11.06
N VAL A 237 -3.54 2.09 -10.03
CA VAL A 237 -3.59 1.58 -8.65
C VAL A 237 -4.67 2.27 -7.82
N GLU A 238 -4.75 3.60 -7.90
CA GLU A 238 -5.69 4.39 -7.10
C GLU A 238 -7.16 3.94 -7.24
N PRO A 239 -7.68 3.67 -8.45
CA PRO A 239 -9.06 3.20 -8.61
C PRO A 239 -9.34 1.83 -7.97
N LEU A 240 -8.28 1.04 -7.72
CA LEU A 240 -8.37 -0.29 -7.13
C LEU A 240 -8.43 -0.26 -5.59
N LEU A 241 -8.04 0.86 -4.98
CA LEU A 241 -8.00 1.04 -3.53
C LEU A 241 -9.35 1.50 -3.02
N ILE A 242 -10.20 0.54 -2.67
CA ILE A 242 -11.50 0.81 -2.05
C ILE A 242 -11.28 1.06 -0.57
N VAL A 243 -11.55 2.30 -0.16
CA VAL A 243 -11.52 2.66 1.26
C VAL A 243 -12.71 2.04 1.96
N ARG A 244 -12.46 1.23 2.98
CA ARG A 244 -13.51 0.67 3.83
C ARG A 244 -14.05 1.76 4.76
N PRO A 245 -15.36 1.84 4.96
CA PRO A 245 -15.99 2.83 5.84
C PRO A 245 -15.58 2.67 7.30
#